data_6858a673fea99de756fb8950ffc3135c
#
_entry.id   6858a673fea99de756fb8950ffc3135c
#
_cell.length_a   1.000
_cell.length_b   1.000
_cell.length_c   1.000
_cell.angle_alpha   90.00
_cell.angle_beta   90.00
_cell.angle_gamma   90.00
#
_symmetry.space_group_name_H-M   'P 1'
#
loop_
_entity.id
_entity.type
_entity.pdbx_description
1 polymer ?
#
loop_
_entity_poly.entity_id
_entity_poly.type
_entity_poly.pdbx_seq_one_letter_code
_entity_poly.pdbx_strand_id
1 'polypeptide(L)'
;MRVGYWLTAEESKKLLGAENADTLRSRRNRALLSLLIGCGLRRAEVTTLRLEDLQLREGHWVIADLRGKGGHIRTIPVPEWVKDAVDIWTLRARINAGPLLRSINKAGRIWGHGFTPNVIWVIVKANAKSCGLPSVAPHDLRRTCARLCHQAGGELDQIQFLLGHVSIQTTERYLGCKQHFRDAVNDHIGLEPDAPS
;
A
#
# COMPACT_ATOMS: atom_id res chain seq x y z
N MET A 1 1.19 -23.13 8.26
CA MET A 1 0.97 -21.97 7.35
C MET A 1 0.72 -20.75 8.24
N ARG A 2 1.57 -19.72 8.22
CA ARG A 2 1.40 -18.55 9.09
C ARG A 2 0.13 -17.83 8.63
N VAL A 3 -0.91 -17.77 9.46
CA VAL A 3 -2.07 -16.90 9.22
C VAL A 3 -1.50 -15.49 9.11
N GLY A 4 -1.66 -14.85 7.94
CA GLY A 4 -1.00 -13.59 7.67
C GLY A 4 -1.42 -12.51 8.65
N TYR A 5 -0.44 -11.77 9.15
CA TYR A 5 -0.63 -10.61 9.99
C TYR A 5 -1.06 -9.41 9.15
N TRP A 6 -1.84 -8.50 9.72
CA TRP A 6 -2.20 -7.20 9.15
C TRP A 6 -2.32 -6.19 10.29
N LEU A 7 -2.07 -4.93 9.98
CA LEU A 7 -2.08 -3.84 10.95
C LEU A 7 -3.47 -3.21 11.04
N THR A 8 -3.86 -2.82 12.25
CA THR A 8 -5.00 -1.90 12.44
C THR A 8 -4.68 -0.52 11.87
N ALA A 9 -5.70 0.35 11.74
CA ALA A 9 -5.50 1.73 11.33
C ALA A 9 -4.55 2.49 12.29
N GLU A 10 -4.67 2.24 13.59
CA GLU A 10 -3.81 2.86 14.62
C GLU A 10 -2.36 2.38 14.52
N GLU A 11 -2.15 1.06 14.38
CA GLU A 11 -0.81 0.50 14.18
C GLU A 11 -0.17 1.00 12.89
N SER A 12 -0.97 1.17 11.83
CA SER A 12 -0.52 1.74 10.56
C SER A 12 -0.09 3.20 10.72
N LYS A 13 -0.87 4.02 11.43
CA LYS A 13 -0.50 5.41 11.77
C LYS A 13 0.77 5.46 12.60
N LYS A 14 0.90 4.59 13.60
CA LYS A 14 2.10 4.47 14.43
C LYS A 14 3.33 4.12 13.59
N LEU A 15 3.20 3.18 12.66
CA LEU A 15 4.30 2.79 11.76
C LEU A 15 4.69 3.92 10.80
N LEU A 16 3.73 4.66 10.26
CA LEU A 16 3.97 5.83 9.40
C LEU A 16 4.62 6.99 10.16
N GLY A 17 4.34 7.11 11.45
CA GLY A 17 4.91 8.12 12.34
C GLY A 17 6.22 7.70 13.03
N ALA A 18 6.73 6.51 12.78
CA ALA A 18 7.87 5.93 13.50
C ALA A 18 9.17 6.75 13.38
N GLU A 19 9.32 7.48 12.29
CA GLU A 19 10.49 8.30 12.03
C GLU A 19 10.18 9.79 12.19
N ASN A 20 10.31 10.30 13.41
CA ASN A 20 10.05 11.71 13.74
C ASN A 20 11.24 12.64 13.40
N ALA A 21 12.39 12.09 13.05
CA ALA A 21 13.55 12.91 12.70
C ALA A 21 13.37 13.53 11.31
N ASP A 22 13.69 14.84 11.18
CA ASP A 22 13.66 15.54 9.88
C ASP A 22 14.93 15.25 9.07
N THR A 23 15.18 13.99 8.78
CA THR A 23 16.30 13.55 7.95
C THR A 23 15.83 13.11 6.57
N LEU A 24 16.74 13.16 5.59
CA LEU A 24 16.46 12.66 4.25
C LEU A 24 16.06 11.19 4.28
N ARG A 25 16.63 10.40 5.20
CA ARG A 25 16.32 8.97 5.38
C ARG A 25 14.91 8.75 5.91
N SER A 26 14.47 9.51 6.90
CA SER A 26 13.12 9.39 7.45
C SER A 26 12.06 9.81 6.42
N ARG A 27 12.30 10.87 5.66
CA ARG A 27 11.40 11.27 4.58
C ARG A 27 11.25 10.18 3.51
N ARG A 28 12.36 9.56 3.09
CA ARG A 28 12.35 8.41 2.17
C ARG A 28 11.59 7.21 2.75
N ASN A 29 11.86 6.86 4.00
CA ASN A 29 11.22 5.72 4.65
C ASN A 29 9.72 5.94 4.78
N ARG A 30 9.29 7.16 5.14
CA ARG A 30 7.87 7.52 5.19
C ARG A 30 7.21 7.38 3.82
N ALA A 31 7.81 7.89 2.74
CA ALA A 31 7.29 7.73 1.39
C ALA A 31 7.17 6.25 0.99
N LEU A 32 8.20 5.45 1.30
CA LEU A 32 8.17 4.00 1.07
C LEU A 32 7.02 3.31 1.82
N LEU A 33 6.88 3.57 3.11
CA LEU A 33 5.82 2.97 3.93
C LEU A 33 4.42 3.41 3.47
N SER A 34 4.27 4.69 3.10
CA SER A 34 3.03 5.22 2.54
C SER A 34 2.63 4.53 1.25
N LEU A 35 3.57 4.30 0.33
CA LEU A 35 3.33 3.55 -0.91
C LEU A 35 2.94 2.08 -0.64
N LEU A 36 3.60 1.42 0.31
CA LEU A 36 3.30 0.03 0.64
C LEU A 36 1.93 -0.14 1.30
N ILE A 37 1.55 0.77 2.21
CA ILE A 37 0.28 0.70 2.93
C ILE A 37 -0.87 1.30 2.11
N GLY A 38 -0.68 2.48 1.52
CA GLY A 38 -1.75 3.21 0.84
C GLY A 38 -2.05 2.70 -0.57
N CYS A 39 -1.03 2.22 -1.28
CA CYS A 39 -1.19 1.69 -2.64
C CYS A 39 -1.06 0.16 -2.74
N GLY A 40 -0.79 -0.52 -1.64
CA GLY A 40 -0.69 -1.98 -1.59
C GLY A 40 0.36 -2.58 -2.52
N LEU A 41 1.46 -1.88 -2.78
CA LEU A 41 2.49 -2.29 -3.73
C LEU A 41 3.28 -3.52 -3.25
N ARG A 42 3.71 -4.35 -4.21
CA ARG A 42 4.70 -5.39 -3.95
C ARG A 42 6.10 -4.78 -3.88
N ARG A 43 7.01 -5.40 -3.13
CA ARG A 43 8.42 -4.95 -3.03
C ARG A 43 9.09 -4.75 -4.41
N ALA A 44 8.89 -5.71 -5.31
CA ALA A 44 9.46 -5.63 -6.64
C ALA A 44 8.87 -4.45 -7.45
N GLU A 45 7.58 -4.18 -7.31
CA GLU A 45 6.92 -3.05 -7.96
C GLU A 45 7.48 -1.72 -7.45
N VAL A 46 7.69 -1.59 -6.14
CA VAL A 46 8.29 -0.38 -5.55
C VAL A 46 9.70 -0.10 -6.07
N THR A 47 10.50 -1.15 -6.33
CA THR A 47 11.89 -0.96 -6.83
C THR A 47 11.95 -0.45 -8.25
N THR A 48 10.90 -0.62 -9.03
CA THR A 48 10.85 -0.18 -10.44
C THR A 48 10.15 1.16 -10.62
N LEU A 49 9.50 1.69 -9.57
CA LEU A 49 8.80 2.97 -9.66
C LEU A 49 9.71 4.13 -10.05
N ARG A 50 9.21 4.92 -10.99
CA ARG A 50 9.83 6.17 -11.44
C ARG A 50 8.93 7.35 -11.09
N LEU A 51 9.49 8.53 -11.04
CA LEU A 51 8.71 9.75 -10.79
C LEU A 51 7.66 9.98 -11.90
N GLU A 52 7.99 9.64 -13.13
CA GLU A 52 7.16 9.79 -14.32
C GLU A 52 5.92 8.86 -14.32
N ASP A 53 5.96 7.79 -13.52
CA ASP A 53 4.82 6.88 -13.36
C ASP A 53 3.68 7.52 -12.55
N LEU A 54 3.99 8.57 -11.77
CA LEU A 54 2.99 9.35 -11.04
C LEU A 54 2.35 10.38 -11.96
N GLN A 55 1.09 10.15 -12.30
CA GLN A 55 0.34 10.99 -13.26
C GLN A 55 -0.98 11.45 -12.64
N LEU A 56 -1.44 12.61 -13.06
CA LEU A 56 -2.79 13.08 -12.76
C LEU A 56 -3.73 12.55 -13.85
N ARG A 57 -4.71 11.73 -13.48
CA ARG A 57 -5.75 11.24 -14.40
C ARG A 57 -7.12 11.49 -13.77
N GLU A 58 -8.02 12.09 -14.51
CA GLU A 58 -9.39 12.40 -14.05
C GLU A 58 -9.44 13.15 -12.70
N GLY A 59 -8.48 14.06 -12.48
CA GLY A 59 -8.40 14.83 -11.25
C GLY A 59 -7.83 14.06 -10.03
N HIS A 60 -7.36 12.84 -10.23
CA HIS A 60 -6.79 12.01 -9.17
C HIS A 60 -5.37 11.55 -9.50
N TRP A 61 -4.49 11.49 -8.49
CA TRP A 61 -3.14 10.97 -8.67
C TRP A 61 -3.17 9.44 -8.80
N VAL A 62 -2.40 8.95 -9.76
CA VAL A 62 -2.27 7.51 -10.02
C VAL A 62 -0.82 7.11 -10.27
N ILE A 63 -0.48 5.85 -10.00
CA ILE A 63 0.68 5.18 -10.58
C ILE A 63 0.19 4.53 -11.85
N ALA A 64 0.60 5.08 -12.99
CA ALA A 64 0.15 4.65 -14.31
C ALA A 64 0.88 3.40 -14.78
N ASP A 65 0.15 2.51 -15.41
CA ASP A 65 0.67 1.39 -16.21
C ASP A 65 1.70 0.51 -15.48
N LEU A 66 1.52 0.31 -14.18
CA LEU A 66 2.41 -0.49 -13.35
C LEU A 66 2.40 -1.96 -13.80
N ARG A 67 3.57 -2.46 -14.18
CA ARG A 67 3.75 -3.86 -14.56
C ARG A 67 3.90 -4.75 -13.32
N GLY A 68 2.94 -5.64 -13.11
CA GLY A 68 2.92 -6.62 -12.03
C GLY A 68 3.55 -7.97 -12.43
N LYS A 69 3.47 -8.93 -11.51
CA LYS A 69 3.88 -10.31 -11.76
C LYS A 69 3.06 -10.91 -12.92
N GLY A 70 3.73 -11.57 -13.85
CA GLY A 70 3.07 -12.17 -15.03
C GLY A 70 2.78 -11.18 -16.16
N GLY A 71 3.35 -9.96 -16.13
CA GLY A 71 3.18 -8.97 -17.18
C GLY A 71 1.86 -8.19 -17.14
N HIS A 72 1.00 -8.45 -16.16
CA HIS A 72 -0.26 -7.71 -16.00
C HIS A 72 -0.01 -6.25 -15.70
N ILE A 73 -0.62 -5.37 -16.49
CA ILE A 73 -0.54 -3.92 -16.32
C ILE A 73 -1.77 -3.45 -15.56
N ARG A 74 -1.59 -2.56 -14.59
CA ARG A 74 -2.67 -1.89 -13.88
C ARG A 74 -2.30 -0.47 -13.49
N THR A 75 -3.30 0.36 -13.37
CA THR A 75 -3.19 1.72 -12.81
C THR A 75 -3.65 1.70 -11.36
N ILE A 76 -2.89 2.33 -10.48
CA ILE A 76 -3.15 2.31 -9.03
C ILE A 76 -3.49 3.73 -8.57
N PRO A 77 -4.66 3.97 -7.97
CA PRO A 77 -4.97 5.25 -7.32
C PRO A 77 -3.98 5.55 -6.19
N VAL A 78 -3.54 6.79 -6.11
CA VAL A 78 -2.62 7.27 -5.06
C VAL A 78 -3.38 8.25 -4.17
N PRO A 79 -3.70 7.90 -2.92
CA PRO A 79 -4.32 8.83 -1.98
C PRO A 79 -3.46 10.08 -1.76
N GLU A 80 -4.09 11.22 -1.49
CA GLU A 80 -3.36 12.51 -1.29
C GLU A 80 -2.27 12.40 -0.23
N TRP A 81 -2.56 11.80 0.92
CA TRP A 81 -1.57 11.63 1.99
C TRP A 81 -0.33 10.81 1.58
N VAL A 82 -0.50 9.88 0.61
CA VAL A 82 0.63 9.12 0.01
C VAL A 82 1.40 10.03 -0.94
N LYS A 83 0.68 10.79 -1.76
CA LYS A 83 1.27 11.75 -2.69
C LYS A 83 2.08 12.82 -1.96
N ASP A 84 1.55 13.37 -0.88
CA ASP A 84 2.24 14.34 -0.01
C ASP A 84 3.55 13.78 0.54
N ALA A 85 3.52 12.54 1.05
CA ALA A 85 4.72 11.89 1.56
C ALA A 85 5.78 11.69 0.46
N VAL A 86 5.35 11.37 -0.74
CA VAL A 86 6.23 11.24 -1.92
C VAL A 86 6.78 12.60 -2.35
N ASP A 87 5.97 13.64 -2.37
CA ASP A 87 6.40 14.98 -2.76
C ASP A 87 7.40 15.57 -1.78
N ILE A 88 7.16 15.43 -0.49
CA ILE A 88 8.12 15.84 0.55
C ILE A 88 9.47 15.13 0.35
N TRP A 89 9.43 13.83 0.04
CA TRP A 89 10.65 13.07 -0.22
C TRP A 89 11.36 13.55 -1.47
N THR A 90 10.67 13.64 -2.62
CA THR A 90 11.27 14.01 -3.91
C THR A 90 11.82 15.43 -3.91
N LEU A 91 11.10 16.36 -3.28
CA LEU A 91 11.56 17.74 -3.10
C LEU A 91 12.85 17.81 -2.28
N ARG A 92 12.89 17.17 -1.10
CA ARG A 92 14.06 17.14 -0.22
C ARG A 92 15.25 16.41 -0.87
N ALA A 93 14.97 15.38 -1.65
CA ALA A 93 15.97 14.60 -2.36
C ALA A 93 16.40 15.21 -3.70
N ARG A 94 15.75 16.31 -4.13
CA ARG A 94 15.94 16.95 -5.45
C ARG A 94 15.81 15.95 -6.60
N ILE A 95 14.78 15.10 -6.53
CA ILE A 95 14.48 14.12 -7.57
C ILE A 95 13.53 14.76 -8.56
N ASN A 96 13.97 15.03 -9.76
CA ASN A 96 13.18 15.64 -10.83
C ASN A 96 12.82 14.63 -11.92
N ALA A 97 13.45 13.47 -11.95
CA ALA A 97 13.19 12.39 -12.90
C ALA A 97 13.82 11.07 -12.44
N GLY A 98 13.37 9.97 -13.02
CA GLY A 98 13.97 8.66 -12.85
C GLY A 98 13.48 7.90 -11.62
N PRO A 99 14.28 6.99 -11.04
CA PRO A 99 13.86 6.15 -9.93
C PRO A 99 13.32 6.96 -8.76
N LEU A 100 12.08 6.64 -8.33
CA LEU A 100 11.36 7.37 -7.31
C LEU A 100 12.05 7.26 -5.95
N LEU A 101 12.44 6.05 -5.57
CA LEU A 101 13.12 5.81 -4.29
C LEU A 101 14.60 5.52 -4.54
N ARG A 102 15.46 6.17 -3.76
CA ARG A 102 16.92 6.07 -3.90
C ARG A 102 17.57 5.67 -2.59
N SER A 103 18.69 4.98 -2.70
CA SER A 103 19.52 4.62 -1.56
C SER A 103 20.17 5.85 -0.93
N ILE A 104 20.39 5.78 0.38
CA ILE A 104 21.08 6.83 1.15
C ILE A 104 22.22 6.18 1.91
N ASN A 105 23.43 6.71 1.74
CA ASN A 105 24.63 6.20 2.39
C ASN A 105 24.67 6.58 3.90
N LYS A 106 25.72 6.14 4.60
CA LYS A 106 25.89 6.42 6.04
C LYS A 106 26.02 7.92 6.34
N ALA A 107 26.55 8.71 5.40
CA ALA A 107 26.70 10.16 5.52
C ALA A 107 25.38 10.92 5.22
N GLY A 108 24.25 10.23 5.03
CA GLY A 108 22.96 10.87 4.76
C GLY A 108 22.78 11.39 3.34
N ARG A 109 23.67 11.03 2.41
CA ARG A 109 23.61 11.49 1.01
C ARG A 109 23.02 10.39 0.11
N ILE A 110 22.27 10.81 -0.93
CA ILE A 110 21.78 9.90 -1.96
C ILE A 110 22.96 9.20 -2.64
N TRP A 111 22.81 7.90 -2.80
CA TRP A 111 23.82 7.05 -3.43
C TRP A 111 23.14 5.98 -4.31
N GLY A 112 23.67 5.79 -5.53
CA GLY A 112 23.17 4.79 -6.46
C GLY A 112 21.83 5.14 -7.11
N HIS A 113 21.33 4.21 -7.93
CA HIS A 113 20.20 4.40 -8.84
C HIS A 113 18.95 3.60 -8.45
N GLY A 114 18.68 3.44 -7.19
CA GLY A 114 17.42 2.80 -6.78
C GLY A 114 17.55 1.89 -5.57
N PHE A 115 16.52 1.06 -5.40
CA PHE A 115 16.39 0.11 -4.31
C PHE A 115 16.43 -1.33 -4.82
N THR A 116 16.86 -2.24 -3.96
CA THR A 116 16.58 -3.66 -4.11
C THR A 116 15.41 -4.08 -3.21
N PRO A 117 14.70 -5.17 -3.53
CA PRO A 117 13.65 -5.69 -2.66
C PRO A 117 14.14 -6.03 -1.23
N ASN A 118 15.42 -6.36 -1.08
CA ASN A 118 16.01 -6.63 0.23
C ASN A 118 16.15 -5.35 1.08
N VAL A 119 16.54 -4.24 0.47
CA VAL A 119 16.61 -2.94 1.17
C VAL A 119 15.23 -2.55 1.71
N ILE A 120 14.16 -2.75 0.93
CA ILE A 120 12.78 -2.49 1.38
C ILE A 120 12.45 -3.35 2.59
N TRP A 121 12.80 -4.63 2.55
CA TRP A 121 12.57 -5.55 3.66
C TRP A 121 13.27 -5.07 4.94
N VAL A 122 14.54 -4.68 4.86
CA VAL A 122 15.32 -4.18 5.99
C VAL A 122 14.68 -2.91 6.58
N ILE A 123 14.27 -1.96 5.73
CA ILE A 123 13.65 -0.71 6.18
C ILE A 123 12.33 -1.00 6.90
N VAL A 124 11.46 -1.82 6.32
CA VAL A 124 10.17 -2.17 6.93
C VAL A 124 10.38 -2.86 8.28
N LYS A 125 11.31 -3.83 8.35
CA LYS A 125 11.61 -4.53 9.61
C LYS A 125 12.16 -3.61 10.67
N ALA A 126 13.05 -2.69 10.33
CA ALA A 126 13.61 -1.73 11.28
C ALA A 126 12.52 -0.81 11.85
N ASN A 127 11.68 -0.22 10.99
CA ASN A 127 10.58 0.66 11.40
C ASN A 127 9.51 -0.11 12.21
N ALA A 128 9.15 -1.31 11.79
CA ALA A 128 8.21 -2.14 12.53
C ALA A 128 8.73 -2.49 13.93
N LYS A 129 10.01 -2.83 14.05
CA LYS A 129 10.65 -3.11 15.35
C LYS A 129 10.63 -1.89 16.27
N SER A 130 10.93 -0.69 15.77
CA SER A 130 10.90 0.55 16.58
C SER A 130 9.50 0.91 17.08
N CYS A 131 8.45 0.44 16.39
CA CYS A 131 7.06 0.62 16.82
C CYS A 131 6.52 -0.50 17.72
N GLY A 132 7.34 -1.49 18.12
CA GLY A 132 6.88 -2.65 18.87
C GLY A 132 6.11 -3.68 18.03
N LEU A 133 6.29 -3.69 16.71
CA LEU A 133 5.63 -4.58 15.75
C LEU A 133 6.64 -5.50 15.04
N PRO A 134 7.50 -6.24 15.74
CA PRO A 134 8.66 -6.95 15.16
C PRO A 134 8.27 -8.07 14.18
N SER A 135 7.04 -8.56 14.23
CA SER A 135 6.53 -9.60 13.33
C SER A 135 6.19 -9.08 11.93
N VAL A 136 5.93 -7.78 11.77
CA VAL A 136 5.51 -7.17 10.51
C VAL A 136 6.57 -7.27 9.44
N ALA A 137 6.14 -7.62 8.23
CA ALA A 137 6.94 -7.72 7.02
C ALA A 137 6.26 -6.97 5.86
N PRO A 138 6.96 -6.66 4.76
CA PRO A 138 6.38 -5.90 3.65
C PRO A 138 5.10 -6.48 3.05
N HIS A 139 4.95 -7.81 3.04
CA HIS A 139 3.75 -8.45 2.53
C HIS A 139 2.53 -8.21 3.44
N ASP A 140 2.77 -8.07 4.74
CA ASP A 140 1.70 -7.76 5.71
C ASP A 140 1.17 -6.33 5.49
N LEU A 141 2.01 -5.37 5.06
CA LEU A 141 1.57 -4.01 4.72
C LEU A 141 0.62 -3.99 3.52
N ARG A 142 0.89 -4.81 2.52
CA ARG A 142 -0.04 -4.97 1.39
C ARG A 142 -1.35 -5.62 1.82
N ARG A 143 -1.30 -6.59 2.74
CA ARG A 143 -2.50 -7.19 3.34
C ARG A 143 -3.26 -6.16 4.18
N THR A 144 -2.54 -5.31 4.90
CA THR A 144 -3.10 -4.19 5.64
C THR A 144 -3.89 -3.25 4.71
N CYS A 145 -3.32 -2.86 3.57
CA CYS A 145 -4.01 -2.05 2.57
C CYS A 145 -5.36 -2.69 2.19
N ALA A 146 -5.36 -3.96 1.79
CA ALA A 146 -6.57 -4.67 1.42
C ALA A 146 -7.62 -4.67 2.53
N ARG A 147 -7.19 -4.99 3.76
CA ARG A 147 -8.09 -5.06 4.93
C ARG A 147 -8.70 -3.71 5.26
N LEU A 148 -7.90 -2.66 5.28
CA LEU A 148 -8.39 -1.31 5.57
C LEU A 148 -9.33 -0.82 4.47
N CYS A 149 -9.06 -1.10 3.19
CA CYS A 149 -9.99 -0.80 2.10
C CYS A 149 -11.32 -1.53 2.28
N HIS A 150 -11.30 -2.81 2.61
CA HIS A 150 -12.51 -3.60 2.83
C HIS A 150 -13.30 -3.12 4.05
N GLN A 151 -12.63 -2.80 5.16
CA GLN A 151 -13.26 -2.24 6.36
C GLN A 151 -13.89 -0.85 6.12
N ALA A 152 -13.35 -0.09 5.16
CA ALA A 152 -13.91 1.18 4.72
C ALA A 152 -15.08 1.04 3.72
N GLY A 153 -15.57 -0.19 3.48
CA GLY A 153 -16.67 -0.45 2.56
C GLY A 153 -16.25 -0.64 1.10
N GLY A 154 -14.95 -0.79 0.82
CA GLY A 154 -14.46 -1.02 -0.54
C GLY A 154 -14.93 -2.37 -1.10
N GLU A 155 -15.40 -2.36 -2.34
CA GLU A 155 -15.85 -3.54 -3.06
C GLU A 155 -14.69 -4.50 -3.39
N LEU A 156 -14.97 -5.80 -3.43
CA LEU A 156 -13.96 -6.84 -3.59
C LEU A 156 -13.25 -6.76 -4.95
N ASP A 157 -13.96 -6.44 -6.01
CA ASP A 157 -13.40 -6.25 -7.35
C ASP A 157 -12.46 -5.04 -7.41
N GLN A 158 -12.83 -3.92 -6.77
CA GLN A 158 -11.98 -2.73 -6.67
C GLN A 158 -10.70 -3.03 -5.89
N ILE A 159 -10.79 -3.79 -4.80
CA ILE A 159 -9.62 -4.27 -4.05
C ILE A 159 -8.79 -5.25 -4.90
N GLN A 160 -9.44 -6.10 -5.70
CA GLN A 160 -8.77 -6.99 -6.63
C GLN A 160 -7.96 -6.21 -7.66
N PHE A 161 -8.56 -5.19 -8.29
CA PHE A 161 -7.87 -4.32 -9.26
C PHE A 161 -6.70 -3.58 -8.62
N LEU A 162 -6.91 -2.96 -7.46
CA LEU A 162 -5.87 -2.27 -6.70
C LEU A 162 -4.66 -3.18 -6.47
N LEU A 163 -4.91 -4.40 -6.01
CA LEU A 163 -3.85 -5.34 -5.70
C LEU A 163 -3.30 -6.08 -6.94
N GLY A 164 -4.03 -6.10 -8.07
CA GLY A 164 -3.68 -6.90 -9.24
C GLY A 164 -3.65 -8.39 -8.91
N HIS A 165 -4.71 -8.89 -8.28
CA HIS A 165 -4.96 -10.31 -8.13
C HIS A 165 -5.64 -10.84 -9.38
N VAL A 166 -5.16 -11.95 -9.92
CA VAL A 166 -5.72 -12.58 -11.13
C VAL A 166 -7.14 -13.10 -10.90
N SER A 167 -7.47 -13.45 -9.64
CA SER A 167 -8.76 -14.05 -9.26
C SER A 167 -9.32 -13.35 -8.02
N ILE A 168 -10.64 -13.13 -8.02
CA ILE A 168 -11.37 -12.59 -6.88
C ILE A 168 -11.26 -13.52 -5.66
N GLN A 169 -11.24 -14.84 -5.87
CA GLN A 169 -11.03 -15.83 -4.81
C GLN A 169 -9.71 -15.63 -4.07
N THR A 170 -8.69 -15.12 -4.77
CA THR A 170 -7.42 -14.74 -4.12
C THR A 170 -7.64 -13.56 -3.19
N THR A 171 -8.45 -12.58 -3.58
CA THR A 171 -8.81 -11.42 -2.76
C THR A 171 -9.65 -11.84 -1.56
N GLU A 172 -10.67 -12.65 -1.75
CA GLU A 172 -11.53 -13.20 -0.68
C GLU A 172 -10.71 -13.97 0.36
N ARG A 173 -9.85 -14.87 -0.09
CA ARG A 173 -8.93 -15.62 0.80
C ARG A 173 -7.97 -14.69 1.53
N TYR A 174 -7.50 -13.66 0.87
CA TYR A 174 -6.59 -12.67 1.42
C TYR A 174 -7.25 -11.84 2.53
N LEU A 175 -8.52 -11.50 2.35
CA LEU A 175 -9.34 -10.78 3.31
C LEU A 175 -9.95 -11.69 4.39
N GLY A 176 -9.98 -13.00 4.16
CA GLY A 176 -10.65 -13.95 5.03
C GLY A 176 -12.18 -13.79 5.01
N CYS A 177 -12.72 -13.39 3.86
CA CYS A 177 -14.16 -13.26 3.67
C CYS A 177 -14.86 -14.59 3.90
N LYS A 178 -15.99 -14.55 4.60
CA LYS A 178 -16.89 -15.68 4.82
C LYS A 178 -18.31 -15.23 4.50
N GLN A 179 -19.11 -16.16 3.99
CA GLN A 179 -20.53 -15.90 3.80
C GLN A 179 -21.23 -15.74 5.17
N HIS A 180 -21.99 -14.68 5.31
CA HIS A 180 -22.83 -14.45 6.47
C HIS A 180 -24.23 -14.98 6.17
N PHE A 181 -24.71 -15.94 6.97
CA PHE A 181 -26.06 -16.51 6.83
C PHE A 181 -27.09 -15.75 7.66
N ARG A 182 -26.66 -15.08 8.72
CA ARG A 182 -27.49 -14.10 9.42
C ARG A 182 -27.19 -12.74 8.81
N ASP A 183 -28.23 -12.03 8.38
CA ASP A 183 -28.08 -10.78 7.65
C ASP A 183 -27.39 -10.98 6.29
N ALA A 184 -27.90 -11.93 5.50
CA ALA A 184 -27.38 -12.24 4.19
C ALA A 184 -27.73 -11.11 3.21
N VAL A 185 -26.84 -10.85 2.24
CA VAL A 185 -27.02 -9.74 1.27
C VAL A 185 -28.32 -9.84 0.45
N ASN A 186 -28.87 -11.04 0.30
CA ASN A 186 -30.14 -11.29 -0.39
C ASN A 186 -31.37 -11.08 0.52
N ASP A 187 -31.18 -10.86 1.83
CA ASP A 187 -32.29 -10.52 2.74
C ASP A 187 -32.73 -9.05 2.58
N HIS A 188 -31.95 -8.23 1.88
CA HIS A 188 -32.17 -6.78 1.74
C HIS A 188 -32.25 -6.33 0.27
N ILE A 189 -32.80 -7.18 -0.61
CA ILE A 189 -32.91 -6.86 -2.05
C ILE A 189 -34.15 -6.02 -2.40
N GLY A 190 -34.98 -5.68 -1.39
CA GLY A 190 -36.16 -4.82 -1.59
C GLY A 190 -37.34 -5.50 -2.28
N LEU A 191 -37.42 -6.84 -2.24
CA LEU A 191 -38.51 -7.62 -2.79
C LEU A 191 -39.38 -8.26 -1.70
N GLU A 192 -39.19 -7.88 -0.44
CA GLU A 192 -39.96 -8.35 0.68
C GLU A 192 -41.42 -7.88 0.54
N PRO A 193 -42.43 -8.76 0.80
CA PRO A 193 -43.83 -8.36 0.79
C PRO A 193 -44.09 -7.33 1.89
N ASP A 194 -44.95 -6.35 1.57
CA ASP A 194 -45.39 -5.37 2.57
C ASP A 194 -45.91 -6.08 3.82
N ALA A 195 -45.58 -5.56 5.00
CA ALA A 195 -46.03 -6.10 6.26
C ALA A 195 -47.60 -6.10 6.26
N PRO A 196 -48.23 -7.21 6.67
CA PRO A 196 -49.70 -7.24 6.75
C PRO A 196 -50.20 -6.17 7.71
N SER A 197 -51.11 -5.32 7.21
CA SER A 197 -51.78 -4.23 7.92
C SER A 197 -52.56 -4.73 9.12
#